data_cb44d82f005cffafc3be8663978e2fc9
#
_entry.id   cb44d82f005cffafc3be8663978e2fc9
#
_cell.length_a   1.000
_cell.length_b   1.000
_cell.length_c   1.000
_cell.angle_alpha   90.00
_cell.angle_beta   90.00
_cell.angle_gamma   90.00
#
_symmetry.space_group_name_H-M   'P 1'
#
loop_
_entity.id
_entity.type
_entity.pdbx_description
1 polymer ?
#
loop_
_entity_poly.entity_id
_entity_poly.type
_entity_poly.pdbx_seq_one_letter_code
_entity_poly.pdbx_strand_id
1 'polypeptide(L)'
;SSSWEEWISNERQALQIISNYEDRRRSHSIYLVKKWGGIAAAVLLCIVLSVVYFANPADMKVAQYEIHVPYGKRQKVVLPDGTKVILNAGSYMKYPRQFGKEDRYVHFKGEAYFDVAKNKDCPFIIQSQDYKIRVLGTTFNLNNYEDSEELQLTLCTGKVLMNFGEEQLKLTPGEQLVLDKTNMHLEREHVNTQNYMLWMQ
;
A
#
# COMPACT_ATOMS: atom_id res chain seq x y z
N SER A 1 -64.75 1.72 -65.79
CA SER A 1 -64.16 0.99 -64.67
C SER A 1 -62.63 0.90 -64.73
N SER A 2 -62.01 1.07 -65.92
CA SER A 2 -60.55 0.92 -66.10
C SER A 2 -59.74 2.03 -65.44
N SER A 3 -60.22 3.23 -65.30
CA SER A 3 -59.44 4.38 -64.78
C SER A 3 -59.19 4.33 -63.24
N TRP A 4 -60.09 3.67 -62.49
CA TRP A 4 -59.92 3.49 -61.03
C TRP A 4 -58.94 2.44 -60.70
N GLU A 5 -58.88 1.36 -61.49
CA GLU A 5 -57.90 0.30 -61.28
C GLU A 5 -56.46 0.73 -61.57
N GLU A 6 -56.34 1.58 -62.61
CA GLU A 6 -55.06 2.18 -63.00
C GLU A 6 -54.56 3.18 -61.93
N TRP A 7 -55.47 3.97 -61.35
CA TRP A 7 -55.12 4.88 -60.25
C TRP A 7 -54.69 4.16 -58.99
N ILE A 8 -55.40 3.12 -58.58
CA ILE A 8 -55.04 2.26 -57.40
C ILE A 8 -53.72 1.57 -57.64
N SER A 9 -53.42 1.11 -58.85
CA SER A 9 -52.17 0.45 -59.20
C SER A 9 -51.00 1.41 -59.07
N ASN A 10 -51.15 2.64 -59.54
CA ASN A 10 -50.11 3.69 -59.47
C ASN A 10 -49.84 4.12 -58.02
N GLU A 11 -50.92 4.23 -57.20
CA GLU A 11 -50.79 4.56 -55.79
C GLU A 11 -50.06 3.48 -55.01
N ARG A 12 -50.37 2.21 -55.26
CA ARG A 12 -49.63 1.06 -54.65
C ARG A 12 -48.16 1.01 -55.06
N GLN A 13 -47.86 1.32 -56.34
CA GLN A 13 -46.49 1.40 -56.80
C GLN A 13 -45.71 2.55 -56.09
N ALA A 14 -46.34 3.71 -55.92
CA ALA A 14 -45.74 4.84 -55.24
C ALA A 14 -45.46 4.50 -53.75
N LEU A 15 -46.40 3.86 -53.07
CA LEU A 15 -46.25 3.41 -51.68
C LEU A 15 -45.14 2.34 -51.53
N GLN A 16 -45.03 1.43 -52.50
CA GLN A 16 -43.96 0.44 -52.52
C GLN A 16 -42.58 1.07 -52.72
N ILE A 17 -42.49 2.08 -53.59
CA ILE A 17 -41.22 2.82 -53.79
C ILE A 17 -40.84 3.52 -52.51
N ILE A 18 -41.75 4.20 -51.80
CA ILE A 18 -41.49 4.89 -50.55
C ILE A 18 -41.03 3.92 -49.45
N SER A 19 -41.75 2.81 -49.30
CA SER A 19 -41.38 1.78 -48.30
C SER A 19 -39.98 1.18 -48.54
N ASN A 20 -39.63 0.91 -49.80
CA ASN A 20 -38.31 0.43 -50.19
C ASN A 20 -37.18 1.43 -49.93
N TYR A 21 -37.49 2.73 -50.07
CA TYR A 21 -36.52 3.79 -49.73
C TYR A 21 -36.32 3.92 -48.24
N GLU A 22 -37.35 3.82 -47.44
CA GLU A 22 -37.25 3.85 -45.96
C GLU A 22 -36.50 2.64 -45.42
N ASP A 23 -36.77 1.43 -45.94
CA ASP A 23 -36.08 0.22 -45.55
C ASP A 23 -34.57 0.25 -45.92
N ARG A 24 -34.23 0.74 -47.10
CA ARG A 24 -32.80 0.89 -47.48
C ARG A 24 -32.10 1.90 -46.60
N ARG A 25 -32.73 2.99 -46.26
CA ARG A 25 -32.14 4.04 -45.40
C ARG A 25 -31.93 3.51 -43.99
N ARG A 26 -32.92 2.77 -43.47
CA ARG A 26 -32.86 2.14 -42.14
C ARG A 26 -31.80 1.06 -42.05
N SER A 27 -31.72 0.20 -43.08
CA SER A 27 -30.70 -0.86 -43.16
C SER A 27 -29.29 -0.31 -43.21
N HIS A 28 -29.05 0.74 -44.00
CA HIS A 28 -27.72 1.36 -44.11
C HIS A 28 -27.30 2.06 -42.82
N SER A 29 -28.23 2.73 -42.16
CA SER A 29 -27.99 3.36 -40.84
C SER A 29 -27.64 2.33 -39.77
N ILE A 30 -28.37 1.23 -39.69
CA ILE A 30 -28.10 0.14 -38.72
C ILE A 30 -26.75 -0.52 -39.00
N TYR A 31 -26.37 -0.71 -40.26
CA TYR A 31 -25.08 -1.29 -40.61
C TYR A 31 -23.91 -0.38 -40.18
N LEU A 32 -24.02 0.92 -40.42
CA LEU A 32 -23.02 1.89 -40.00
C LEU A 32 -22.88 1.96 -38.45
N VAL A 33 -23.99 1.99 -37.73
CA VAL A 33 -24.01 2.01 -36.27
C VAL A 33 -23.38 0.72 -35.71
N LYS A 34 -23.68 -0.46 -36.27
CA LYS A 34 -23.05 -1.72 -35.85
C LYS A 34 -21.55 -1.73 -36.15
N LYS A 35 -21.10 -1.24 -37.30
CA LYS A 35 -19.69 -1.22 -37.70
C LYS A 35 -18.86 -0.25 -36.85
N TRP A 36 -19.37 0.96 -36.63
CA TRP A 36 -18.67 2.00 -35.87
C TRP A 36 -18.82 1.84 -34.35
N GLY A 37 -19.94 1.25 -33.90
CA GLY A 37 -20.17 0.93 -32.49
C GLY A 37 -19.15 -0.04 -31.91
N GLY A 38 -18.75 -1.05 -32.69
CA GLY A 38 -17.70 -1.98 -32.29
C GLY A 38 -16.32 -1.30 -32.14
N ILE A 39 -15.99 -0.40 -33.07
CA ILE A 39 -14.73 0.34 -33.01
C ILE A 39 -14.73 1.31 -31.81
N ALA A 40 -15.83 2.03 -31.59
CA ALA A 40 -15.96 2.93 -30.45
C ALA A 40 -15.87 2.20 -29.10
N ALA A 41 -16.49 1.01 -28.99
CA ALA A 41 -16.38 0.17 -27.79
C ALA A 41 -14.95 -0.33 -27.56
N ALA A 42 -14.24 -0.75 -28.62
CA ALA A 42 -12.84 -1.17 -28.51
C ALA A 42 -11.91 -0.03 -28.07
N VAL A 43 -12.11 1.19 -28.63
CA VAL A 43 -11.34 2.37 -28.24
C VAL A 43 -11.60 2.74 -26.78
N LEU A 44 -12.87 2.74 -26.34
CA LEU A 44 -13.20 2.99 -24.94
C LEU A 44 -12.57 1.95 -24.00
N LEU A 45 -12.60 0.68 -24.39
CA LEU A 45 -11.96 -0.40 -23.61
C LEU A 45 -10.44 -0.17 -23.51
N CYS A 46 -9.79 0.20 -24.61
CA CYS A 46 -8.35 0.53 -24.60
C CYS A 46 -8.03 1.74 -23.73
N ILE A 47 -8.89 2.78 -23.74
CA ILE A 47 -8.73 3.96 -22.87
C ILE A 47 -8.88 3.54 -21.40
N VAL A 48 -9.92 2.77 -21.07
CA VAL A 48 -10.13 2.29 -19.68
C VAL A 48 -8.97 1.44 -19.22
N LEU A 49 -8.52 0.48 -20.03
CA LEU A 49 -7.35 -0.36 -19.71
C LEU A 49 -6.08 0.48 -19.56
N SER A 50 -5.88 1.47 -20.41
CA SER A 50 -4.75 2.40 -20.31
C SER A 50 -4.83 3.21 -19.02
N VAL A 51 -5.99 3.78 -18.68
CA VAL A 51 -6.17 4.53 -17.42
C VAL A 51 -5.94 3.61 -16.21
N VAL A 52 -6.47 2.39 -16.20
CA VAL A 52 -6.25 1.41 -15.12
C VAL A 52 -4.77 1.03 -15.02
N TYR A 53 -4.10 0.81 -16.14
CA TYR A 53 -2.67 0.47 -16.18
C TYR A 53 -1.80 1.63 -15.67
N PHE A 54 -2.03 2.87 -16.09
CA PHE A 54 -1.27 4.04 -15.66
C PHE A 54 -1.69 4.59 -14.29
N ALA A 55 -2.93 4.35 -13.85
CA ALA A 55 -3.41 4.72 -12.52
C ALA A 55 -3.01 3.72 -11.43
N ASN A 56 -2.41 2.58 -11.79
CA ASN A 56 -1.98 1.58 -10.83
C ASN A 56 -0.65 2.03 -10.19
N PRO A 57 -0.64 2.51 -8.92
CA PRO A 57 0.56 3.06 -8.28
C PRO A 57 1.57 1.97 -7.88
N ALA A 58 1.32 0.69 -8.23
CA ALA A 58 2.10 -0.46 -7.78
C ALA A 58 3.57 -0.47 -8.27
N ASP A 59 3.93 0.34 -9.27
CA ASP A 59 5.28 0.36 -9.85
C ASP A 59 6.04 1.69 -9.68
N MET A 60 5.52 2.65 -8.96
CA MET A 60 6.35 3.78 -8.54
C MET A 60 7.34 3.25 -7.48
N LYS A 61 8.53 2.84 -7.93
CA LYS A 61 9.68 2.58 -7.04
C LYS A 61 9.95 3.87 -6.27
N VAL A 62 9.33 3.98 -5.09
CA VAL A 62 9.63 5.08 -4.18
C VAL A 62 11.12 4.97 -3.86
N ALA A 63 11.88 6.00 -4.19
CA ALA A 63 13.31 6.04 -3.87
C ALA A 63 13.46 5.76 -2.38
N GLN A 64 14.29 4.79 -2.04
CA GLN A 64 14.50 4.32 -0.68
C GLN A 64 15.93 4.60 -0.25
N TYR A 65 16.11 4.87 1.03
CA TYR A 65 17.42 4.87 1.68
C TYR A 65 17.65 3.53 2.36
N GLU A 66 18.85 3.02 2.23
CA GLU A 66 19.32 1.82 2.92
C GLU A 66 20.55 2.16 3.74
N ILE A 67 20.54 1.73 4.99
CA ILE A 67 21.61 1.95 5.95
C ILE A 67 22.08 0.60 6.46
N HIS A 68 23.37 0.33 6.34
CA HIS A 68 24.04 -0.80 6.93
C HIS A 68 25.09 -0.28 7.91
N VAL A 69 24.96 -0.65 9.18
CA VAL A 69 25.91 -0.26 10.21
C VAL A 69 26.97 -1.36 10.37
N PRO A 70 28.25 -1.07 10.09
CA PRO A 70 29.31 -2.05 10.26
C PRO A 70 29.45 -2.52 11.72
N TYR A 71 29.98 -3.73 11.92
CA TYR A 71 30.30 -4.21 13.26
C TYR A 71 31.26 -3.24 13.97
N GLY A 72 31.04 -3.05 15.28
CA GLY A 72 31.83 -2.15 16.12
C GLY A 72 31.54 -0.66 15.96
N LYS A 73 30.55 -0.31 15.12
CA LYS A 73 30.10 1.09 14.93
C LYS A 73 28.65 1.26 15.32
N ARG A 74 28.27 2.52 15.58
CA ARG A 74 26.88 2.94 15.79
C ARG A 74 26.58 4.09 14.86
N GLN A 75 25.33 4.24 14.46
CA GLN A 75 24.94 5.33 13.55
C GLN A 75 23.67 6.01 14.06
N LYS A 76 23.71 7.34 14.17
CA LYS A 76 22.54 8.17 14.45
C LYS A 76 21.95 8.65 13.12
N VAL A 77 20.65 8.50 12.98
CA VAL A 77 19.91 8.88 11.77
C VAL A 77 18.68 9.69 12.17
N VAL A 78 18.39 10.74 11.39
CA VAL A 78 17.11 11.45 11.48
C VAL A 78 16.32 11.16 10.23
N LEU A 79 15.14 10.58 10.41
CA LEU A 79 14.23 10.22 9.32
C LEU A 79 13.48 11.44 8.78
N PRO A 80 12.84 11.36 7.60
CA PRO A 80 12.15 12.49 6.97
C PRO A 80 11.02 13.12 7.80
N ASP A 81 10.46 12.38 8.75
CA ASP A 81 9.42 12.84 9.69
C ASP A 81 9.94 13.46 10.97
N GLY A 82 11.28 13.53 11.13
CA GLY A 82 11.94 13.99 12.35
C GLY A 82 12.17 12.91 13.41
N THR A 83 11.77 11.65 13.15
CA THR A 83 12.08 10.50 14.01
C THR A 83 13.59 10.33 14.10
N LYS A 84 14.12 10.18 15.33
CA LYS A 84 15.53 9.92 15.59
C LYS A 84 15.74 8.44 15.87
N VAL A 85 16.71 7.86 15.18
CA VAL A 85 17.06 6.44 15.34
C VAL A 85 18.55 6.32 15.65
N ILE A 86 18.90 5.53 16.66
CA ILE A 86 20.27 5.14 16.95
C ILE A 86 20.39 3.67 16.63
N LEU A 87 21.10 3.36 15.57
CA LEU A 87 21.35 2.01 15.10
C LEU A 87 22.61 1.44 15.75
N ASN A 88 22.52 0.24 16.29
CA ASN A 88 23.67 -0.48 16.84
C ASN A 88 24.45 -1.22 15.74
N ALA A 89 25.62 -1.76 16.10
CA ALA A 89 26.50 -2.51 15.20
C ALA A 89 25.76 -3.68 14.50
N GLY A 90 26.04 -3.92 13.22
CA GLY A 90 25.42 -5.00 12.45
C GLY A 90 23.96 -4.75 12.06
N SER A 91 23.39 -3.60 12.41
CA SER A 91 21.99 -3.29 12.10
C SER A 91 21.80 -2.83 10.66
N TYR A 92 20.61 -3.12 10.14
CA TYR A 92 20.12 -2.72 8.82
C TYR A 92 18.80 -1.99 8.94
N MET A 93 18.65 -0.88 8.22
CA MET A 93 17.39 -0.15 8.12
C MET A 93 17.16 0.33 6.69
N LYS A 94 15.90 0.16 6.23
CA LYS A 94 15.44 0.64 4.93
C LYS A 94 14.14 1.43 5.11
N TYR A 95 14.10 2.62 4.52
CA TYR A 95 12.96 3.53 4.62
C TYR A 95 12.81 4.36 3.35
N PRO A 96 11.60 4.84 3.00
CA PRO A 96 11.38 5.63 1.81
C PRO A 96 11.99 7.03 1.97
N ARG A 97 12.40 7.61 0.86
CA ARG A 97 12.92 8.98 0.82
C ARG A 97 11.94 10.01 1.37
N GLN A 98 10.64 9.72 1.25
CA GLN A 98 9.55 10.51 1.77
C GLN A 98 8.45 9.55 2.24
N PHE A 99 7.97 9.72 3.46
CA PHE A 99 6.87 8.92 3.98
C PHE A 99 5.55 9.26 3.29
N GLY A 100 4.66 8.26 3.22
CA GLY A 100 3.29 8.43 2.74
C GLY A 100 2.46 9.34 3.65
N LYS A 101 1.24 9.63 3.22
CA LYS A 101 0.29 10.43 4.01
C LYS A 101 -0.43 9.58 5.07
N GLU A 102 -0.58 8.29 4.81
CA GLU A 102 -1.36 7.38 5.65
C GLU A 102 -0.52 6.67 6.70
N ASP A 103 0.76 6.38 6.38
CA ASP A 103 1.68 5.72 7.29
C ASP A 103 3.16 5.93 6.95
N ARG A 104 4.03 5.62 7.94
CA ARG A 104 5.49 5.79 7.91
C ARG A 104 6.13 4.41 8.05
N TYR A 105 6.28 3.69 6.93
CA TYR A 105 6.83 2.34 6.92
C TYR A 105 8.37 2.33 6.95
N VAL A 106 8.93 1.45 7.80
CA VAL A 106 10.36 1.16 7.89
C VAL A 106 10.56 -0.36 7.92
N HIS A 107 11.57 -0.85 7.21
CA HIS A 107 12.09 -2.19 7.40
C HIS A 107 13.34 -2.12 8.26
N PHE A 108 13.42 -2.99 9.26
CA PHE A 108 14.50 -2.96 10.23
C PHE A 108 14.92 -4.36 10.66
N LYS A 109 16.25 -4.54 10.84
CA LYS A 109 16.90 -5.74 11.40
C LYS A 109 18.07 -5.29 12.26
N GLY A 110 18.34 -6.02 13.34
CA GLY A 110 19.40 -5.69 14.29
C GLY A 110 18.87 -5.04 15.55
N GLU A 111 19.64 -4.14 16.15
CA GLU A 111 19.25 -3.41 17.35
C GLU A 111 19.23 -1.91 17.10
N ALA A 112 18.15 -1.25 17.49
CA ALA A 112 18.04 0.19 17.44
C ALA A 112 17.15 0.76 18.53
N TYR A 113 17.50 1.95 18.96
CA TYR A 113 16.66 2.81 19.76
C TYR A 113 15.93 3.80 18.85
N PHE A 114 14.62 3.85 18.99
CA PHE A 114 13.73 4.70 18.24
C PHE A 114 13.14 5.79 19.15
N ASP A 115 13.30 7.05 18.78
CA ASP A 115 12.57 8.19 19.32
C ASP A 115 11.66 8.74 18.23
N VAL A 116 10.45 8.16 18.16
CA VAL A 116 9.51 8.40 17.06
C VAL A 116 8.78 9.72 17.22
N ALA A 117 8.85 10.55 16.19
CA ALA A 117 8.13 11.83 16.13
C ALA A 117 6.61 11.61 16.28
N LYS A 118 5.98 12.43 17.15
CA LYS A 118 4.54 12.32 17.44
C LYS A 118 3.69 12.70 16.23
N ASN A 119 2.89 11.75 15.76
CA ASN A 119 1.88 11.98 14.74
C ASN A 119 0.75 10.96 14.90
N LYS A 120 -0.43 11.44 15.31
CA LYS A 120 -1.60 10.57 15.56
C LYS A 120 -2.30 10.13 14.29
N ASP A 121 -2.18 10.92 13.23
CA ASP A 121 -2.90 10.71 11.96
C ASP A 121 -2.09 9.84 10.99
N CYS A 122 -0.77 9.72 11.22
CA CYS A 122 0.14 8.95 10.38
C CYS A 122 1.02 8.05 11.24
N PRO A 123 0.61 6.80 11.50
CA PRO A 123 1.36 5.87 12.36
C PRO A 123 2.73 5.51 11.79
N PHE A 124 3.70 5.33 12.68
CA PHE A 124 5.00 4.78 12.35
C PHE A 124 4.95 3.26 12.48
N ILE A 125 5.42 2.56 11.45
CA ILE A 125 5.26 1.12 11.32
C ILE A 125 6.60 0.47 11.02
N ILE A 126 7.03 -0.42 11.90
CA ILE A 126 8.11 -1.37 11.62
C ILE A 126 7.46 -2.68 11.24
N GLN A 127 7.72 -3.14 10.02
CA GLN A 127 7.19 -4.40 9.51
C GLN A 127 8.30 -5.38 9.24
N SER A 128 8.13 -6.59 9.77
CA SER A 128 8.89 -7.79 9.46
C SER A 128 7.96 -8.81 8.80
N GLN A 129 8.47 -10.00 8.50
CA GLN A 129 7.68 -11.10 7.99
C GLN A 129 6.69 -11.61 9.04
N ASP A 130 7.12 -11.69 10.30
CA ASP A 130 6.40 -12.37 11.38
C ASP A 130 5.66 -11.41 12.32
N TYR A 131 6.02 -10.12 12.32
CA TYR A 131 5.42 -9.13 13.22
C TYR A 131 5.30 -7.75 12.57
N LYS A 132 4.38 -6.96 13.14
CA LYS A 132 4.17 -5.55 12.80
C LYS A 132 4.07 -4.72 14.08
N ILE A 133 4.97 -3.76 14.23
CA ILE A 133 4.98 -2.81 15.35
C ILE A 133 4.41 -1.49 14.85
N ARG A 134 3.40 -0.97 15.56
CA ARG A 134 2.74 0.31 15.25
C ARG A 134 2.84 1.24 16.43
N VAL A 135 3.30 2.48 16.19
CA VAL A 135 3.40 3.54 17.20
C VAL A 135 2.97 4.90 16.63
N LEU A 136 2.58 5.83 17.50
CA LEU A 136 2.13 7.18 17.13
C LEU A 136 3.04 8.31 17.64
N GLY A 137 4.09 7.97 18.38
CA GLY A 137 5.02 8.89 19.02
C GLY A 137 5.49 8.28 20.34
N THR A 138 6.54 7.49 20.24
CA THR A 138 6.90 6.49 21.23
C THR A 138 8.42 6.35 21.23
N THR A 139 8.99 6.19 22.41
CA THR A 139 10.41 5.89 22.57
C THR A 139 10.57 4.43 23.00
N PHE A 140 11.32 3.64 22.24
CA PHE A 140 11.50 2.22 22.49
C PHE A 140 12.81 1.68 21.95
N ASN A 141 13.28 0.58 22.50
CA ASN A 141 14.39 -0.21 21.96
C ASN A 141 13.83 -1.47 21.30
N LEU A 142 14.32 -1.79 20.11
CA LEU A 142 14.01 -3.03 19.41
C LEU A 142 15.30 -3.76 19.09
N ASN A 143 15.45 -4.97 19.61
CA ASN A 143 16.52 -5.90 19.27
C ASN A 143 15.93 -7.07 18.49
N ASN A 144 16.30 -7.18 17.22
CA ASN A 144 15.85 -8.23 16.29
C ASN A 144 16.95 -8.58 15.30
N TYR A 145 18.08 -9.07 15.79
CA TYR A 145 19.10 -9.64 14.92
C TYR A 145 18.62 -10.95 14.29
N GLU A 146 19.02 -11.21 13.05
CA GLU A 146 18.61 -12.42 12.33
C GLU A 146 19.21 -13.70 12.93
N ASP A 147 20.39 -13.59 13.47
CA ASP A 147 21.14 -14.66 14.14
C ASP A 147 20.77 -14.84 15.63
N SER A 148 19.92 -13.96 16.19
CA SER A 148 19.38 -14.10 17.53
C SER A 148 18.14 -14.99 17.54
N GLU A 149 18.05 -15.89 18.49
CA GLU A 149 16.86 -16.71 18.75
C GLU A 149 15.70 -15.90 19.33
N GLU A 150 15.97 -14.69 19.84
CA GLU A 150 14.98 -13.82 20.46
C GLU A 150 14.80 -12.49 19.72
N LEU A 151 13.57 -11.97 19.78
CA LEU A 151 13.24 -10.57 19.54
C LEU A 151 12.90 -9.93 20.89
N GLN A 152 13.49 -8.78 21.19
CA GLN A 152 13.22 -8.02 22.39
C GLN A 152 12.72 -6.63 22.04
N LEU A 153 11.55 -6.25 22.57
CA LEU A 153 10.93 -4.94 22.37
C LEU A 153 10.68 -4.29 23.73
N THR A 154 11.46 -3.28 24.07
CA THR A 154 11.38 -2.54 25.35
C THR A 154 10.76 -1.17 25.16
N LEU A 155 9.67 -0.90 25.84
CA LEU A 155 8.98 0.37 25.75
C LEU A 155 9.44 1.35 26.84
N CYS A 156 10.00 2.48 26.43
CA CYS A 156 10.44 3.55 27.34
C CYS A 156 9.34 4.58 27.59
N THR A 157 8.72 5.14 26.54
CA THR A 157 7.63 6.13 26.66
C THR A 157 6.58 5.91 25.58
N GLY A 158 5.34 6.30 25.85
CA GLY A 158 4.26 6.25 24.88
C GLY A 158 3.48 4.92 24.92
N LYS A 159 3.14 4.41 23.75
CA LYS A 159 2.38 3.14 23.59
C LYS A 159 2.87 2.42 22.34
N VAL A 160 2.97 1.12 22.43
CA VAL A 160 3.25 0.23 21.30
C VAL A 160 2.07 -0.71 21.10
N LEU A 161 1.71 -0.90 19.84
CA LEU A 161 0.83 -1.96 19.39
C LEU A 161 1.66 -2.90 18.52
N MET A 162 1.82 -4.14 18.96
CA MET A 162 2.50 -5.19 18.21
C MET A 162 1.49 -6.23 17.77
N ASN A 163 1.44 -6.51 16.47
CA ASN A 163 0.71 -7.65 15.92
C ASN A 163 1.70 -8.76 15.63
N PHE A 164 1.39 -9.96 16.12
CA PHE A 164 2.19 -11.15 15.96
C PHE A 164 1.26 -12.33 15.66
N GLY A 165 1.31 -12.89 14.46
CA GLY A 165 0.29 -13.82 13.99
C GLY A 165 -1.11 -13.18 14.05
N GLU A 166 -2.03 -13.85 14.78
CA GLU A 166 -3.38 -13.35 15.04
C GLU A 166 -3.49 -12.53 16.34
N GLU A 167 -2.43 -12.50 17.14
CA GLU A 167 -2.42 -11.81 18.43
C GLU A 167 -2.10 -10.32 18.26
N GLN A 168 -2.76 -9.51 19.09
CA GLN A 168 -2.51 -8.08 19.19
C GLN A 168 -2.11 -7.72 20.62
N LEU A 169 -0.86 -7.27 20.78
CA LEU A 169 -0.23 -6.97 22.05
C LEU A 169 -0.07 -5.47 22.21
N LYS A 170 -0.46 -4.97 23.38
CA LYS A 170 -0.27 -3.56 23.77
C LYS A 170 0.75 -3.49 24.88
N LEU A 171 1.76 -2.61 24.72
CA LEU A 171 2.73 -2.34 25.77
C LEU A 171 2.51 -0.96 26.38
N THR A 172 2.85 -0.89 27.67
CA THR A 172 2.94 0.34 28.45
C THR A 172 4.40 0.59 28.90
N PRO A 173 4.76 1.84 29.21
CA PRO A 173 6.13 2.18 29.61
C PRO A 173 6.67 1.31 30.76
N GLY A 174 7.91 0.85 30.63
CA GLY A 174 8.55 -0.08 31.56
C GLY A 174 8.33 -1.56 31.23
N GLU A 175 7.53 -1.88 30.22
CA GLU A 175 7.35 -3.26 29.76
C GLU A 175 8.33 -3.63 28.65
N GLN A 176 8.78 -4.87 28.69
CA GLN A 176 9.53 -5.55 27.64
C GLN A 176 8.74 -6.77 27.16
N LEU A 177 8.68 -6.96 25.84
CA LEU A 177 8.29 -8.22 25.23
C LEU A 177 9.54 -8.97 24.76
N VAL A 178 9.62 -10.24 25.10
CA VAL A 178 10.60 -11.18 24.59
C VAL A 178 9.87 -12.25 23.81
N LEU A 179 10.18 -12.34 22.51
CA LEU A 179 9.63 -13.36 21.64
C LEU A 179 10.76 -14.35 21.27
N ASP A 180 10.63 -15.60 21.71
CA ASP A 180 11.43 -16.70 21.23
C ASP A 180 10.98 -17.09 19.82
N LYS A 181 11.87 -16.90 18.83
CA LYS A 181 11.58 -17.14 17.41
C LYS A 181 11.53 -18.62 17.03
N THR A 182 12.06 -19.51 17.88
CA THR A 182 12.11 -20.95 17.62
C THR A 182 10.81 -21.65 17.94
N ASN A 183 10.19 -21.30 19.05
CA ASN A 183 8.95 -21.91 19.54
C ASN A 183 7.76 -20.95 19.51
N MET A 184 7.99 -19.69 19.07
CA MET A 184 7.00 -18.63 18.99
C MET A 184 6.37 -18.29 20.36
N HIS A 185 7.13 -18.55 21.43
CA HIS A 185 6.71 -18.24 22.80
C HIS A 185 6.97 -16.76 23.11
N LEU A 186 6.01 -16.12 23.75
CA LEU A 186 6.05 -14.71 24.05
C LEU A 186 5.97 -14.49 25.55
N GLU A 187 6.98 -13.82 26.10
CA GLU A 187 7.04 -13.42 27.51
C GLU A 187 6.91 -11.89 27.63
N ARG A 188 6.36 -11.46 28.75
CA ARG A 188 6.25 -10.04 29.11
C ARG A 188 6.87 -9.82 30.48
N GLU A 189 7.78 -8.86 30.54
CA GLU A 189 8.51 -8.50 31.75
C GLU A 189 8.42 -7.01 32.05
N HIS A 190 8.60 -6.65 33.32
CA HIS A 190 8.84 -5.27 33.73
C HIS A 190 10.32 -5.02 33.91
N VAL A 191 10.85 -4.02 33.20
CA VAL A 191 12.31 -3.75 33.17
C VAL A 191 12.62 -2.29 33.52
N ASN A 192 13.82 -2.07 34.04
CA ASN A 192 14.34 -0.71 34.18
C ASN A 192 14.84 -0.20 32.83
N THR A 193 14.05 0.68 32.19
CA THR A 193 14.35 1.21 30.85
C THR A 193 15.62 2.06 30.78
N GLN A 194 16.14 2.55 31.93
CA GLN A 194 17.39 3.31 31.95
C GLN A 194 18.59 2.47 31.50
N ASN A 195 18.60 1.18 31.75
CA ASN A 195 19.66 0.26 31.33
C ASN A 195 19.77 0.17 29.81
N TYR A 196 18.66 0.29 29.10
CA TYR A 196 18.63 0.25 27.63
C TYR A 196 19.13 1.55 26.97
N MET A 197 19.25 2.63 27.75
CA MET A 197 19.81 3.90 27.26
C MET A 197 21.34 3.99 27.47
N LEU A 198 21.93 3.12 28.29
CA LEU A 198 23.38 3.17 28.60
C LEU A 198 24.25 2.85 27.38
N TRP A 199 23.82 1.97 26.51
CA TRP A 199 24.58 1.63 25.30
C TRP A 199 24.59 2.74 24.25
N MET A 200 23.70 3.75 24.36
CA MET A 200 23.60 4.86 23.41
C MET A 200 24.64 5.96 23.66
N GLN A 201 25.29 5.97 24.82
CA GLN A 201 26.37 6.89 25.17
C GLN A 201 27.69 6.45 24.54
#